data_e4448ee331e288b6742d8e74808059c2
#
_entry.id   e4448ee331e288b6742d8e74808059c2
#
_cell.length_a   1.000
_cell.length_b   1.000
_cell.length_c   1.000
_cell.angle_alpha   90.00
_cell.angle_beta   90.00
_cell.angle_gamma   90.00
#
_symmetry.space_group_name_H-M   'P 1'
#
loop_
_entity.id
_entity.type
_entity.pdbx_description
1 polymer ?
#
loop_
_entity_poly.entity_id
_entity_poly.type
_entity_poly.pdbx_seq_one_letter_code
_entity_poly.pdbx_strand_id
1 'polypeptide(L)'
;MLAALLYGKENLRLETVPDPTPRKGEVVIQVGAATTCGTDLKVWRRGGHAKMLKPPTLFGHEAAGQIVAIGEGVTDWQIGDRVVANNSAPCMNCFFCQRQEYSLCPNLTWNNGTFAEYLKIPAPIVKYNLLPIPEDLPDELAAMTEPLACVLHGTARSNVKHGDKVVVLGDGAIGLMFVAKLAHDLEVEVLLFGGNDDRLEIGKKLGAAQTFNYRQLPDIPTVIKEYTDSWGADVVIEATGLPSVWETAIACARPGATVNLFGGCPRDTTITVNTEQLHYSELTLKGVFHNTPEFVRAALSLIASRRIPFELLISEQRPLQDLETVFCDMRSRKVIKVAMIP
;
A
#
# COMPACT_ATOMS: atom_id res chain seq x y z
N MET A 1 23.72 11.79 8.92
CA MET A 1 22.56 10.98 9.29
C MET A 1 22.79 9.50 9.02
N LEU A 2 22.24 8.63 9.86
CA LEU A 2 22.17 7.20 9.57
C LEU A 2 21.05 6.95 8.55
N ALA A 3 21.33 6.12 7.53
CA ALA A 3 20.33 5.81 6.49
C ALA A 3 20.55 4.41 5.89
N ALA A 4 19.47 3.79 5.45
CA ALA A 4 19.50 2.53 4.71
C ALA A 4 19.69 2.79 3.21
N LEU A 5 20.73 2.20 2.62
CA LEU A 5 21.04 2.25 1.19
C LEU A 5 20.88 0.87 0.57
N LEU A 6 20.10 0.80 -0.50
CA LEU A 6 20.00 -0.40 -1.33
C LEU A 6 21.04 -0.33 -2.44
N TYR A 7 21.98 -1.31 -2.46
CA TYR A 7 23.04 -1.43 -3.47
C TYR A 7 22.69 -2.41 -4.59
N GLY A 8 21.75 -3.30 -4.34
CA GLY A 8 21.34 -4.32 -5.30
C GLY A 8 20.54 -5.44 -4.64
N LYS A 9 20.46 -6.58 -5.30
CA LYS A 9 19.70 -7.74 -4.81
C LYS A 9 20.23 -8.20 -3.44
N GLU A 10 19.32 -8.15 -2.44
CA GLU A 10 19.61 -8.55 -1.04
C GLU A 10 20.90 -7.90 -0.48
N ASN A 11 21.22 -6.69 -0.94
CA ASN A 11 22.38 -5.92 -0.50
C ASN A 11 21.91 -4.55 0.00
N LEU A 12 21.46 -4.54 1.25
CA LEU A 12 21.05 -3.36 2.00
C LEU A 12 22.13 -3.06 3.02
N ARG A 13 22.48 -1.78 3.20
CA ARG A 13 23.47 -1.34 4.18
C ARG A 13 22.97 -0.14 4.93
N LEU A 14 23.25 -0.10 6.23
CA LEU A 14 23.11 1.10 7.04
C LEU A 14 24.43 1.85 7.03
N GLU A 15 24.40 3.08 6.57
CA GLU A 15 25.59 3.91 6.42
C GLU A 15 25.34 5.33 6.95
N THR A 16 26.39 5.96 7.41
CA THR A 16 26.36 7.40 7.72
C THR A 16 26.57 8.18 6.43
N VAL A 17 25.57 8.96 6.05
CA VAL A 17 25.59 9.83 4.88
C VAL A 17 25.44 11.30 5.30
N PRO A 18 25.80 12.27 4.46
CA PRO A 18 25.56 13.68 4.76
C PRO A 18 24.07 13.98 5.03
N ASP A 19 23.79 14.87 5.95
CA ASP A 19 22.44 15.33 6.22
C ASP A 19 21.88 16.06 4.99
N PRO A 20 20.60 15.82 4.64
CA PRO A 20 20.01 16.47 3.50
C PRO A 20 19.77 17.98 3.77
N THR A 21 20.03 18.80 2.76
CA THR A 21 19.73 20.23 2.78
C THR A 21 18.59 20.51 1.80
N PRO A 22 17.52 21.24 2.21
CA PRO A 22 16.41 21.54 1.33
C PRO A 22 16.78 22.61 0.31
N ARG A 23 16.35 22.41 -0.94
CA ARG A 23 16.41 23.40 -2.01
C ARG A 23 15.12 24.23 -2.04
N LYS A 24 15.00 25.14 -3.00
CA LYS A 24 13.79 25.92 -3.20
C LYS A 24 12.54 25.04 -3.35
N GLY A 25 11.54 25.31 -2.52
CA GLY A 25 10.29 24.57 -2.48
C GLY A 25 10.34 23.20 -1.77
N GLU A 26 11.50 22.76 -1.28
CA GLU A 26 11.69 21.50 -0.55
C GLU A 26 11.64 21.71 0.97
N VAL A 27 11.37 20.66 1.71
CA VAL A 27 11.55 20.62 3.17
C VAL A 27 12.37 19.39 3.56
N VAL A 28 12.93 19.40 4.77
CA VAL A 28 13.52 18.21 5.40
C VAL A 28 12.73 17.90 6.65
N ILE A 29 12.37 16.65 6.81
CA ILE A 29 11.76 16.14 8.06
C ILE A 29 12.77 15.28 8.82
N GLN A 30 12.73 15.37 10.14
CA GLN A 30 13.22 14.29 11.01
C GLN A 30 12.17 13.19 11.00
N VAL A 31 12.56 11.99 10.64
CA VAL A 31 11.65 10.85 10.57
C VAL A 31 11.31 10.39 11.99
N GLY A 32 10.03 10.42 12.36
CA GLY A 32 9.55 9.89 13.62
C GLY A 32 9.26 8.39 13.53
N ALA A 33 8.68 7.96 12.41
CA ALA A 33 8.49 6.55 12.09
C ALA A 33 8.44 6.33 10.57
N ALA A 34 9.03 5.21 10.12
CA ALA A 34 8.87 4.70 8.75
C ALA A 34 8.29 3.28 8.79
N THR A 35 7.27 2.99 7.99
CA THR A 35 6.66 1.65 7.98
C THR A 35 7.17 0.80 6.82
N THR A 36 7.29 -0.52 7.06
CA THR A 36 7.72 -1.47 6.04
C THR A 36 6.58 -1.83 5.09
N CYS A 37 6.90 -2.05 3.82
CA CYS A 37 5.94 -2.43 2.78
C CYS A 37 6.34 -3.74 2.09
N GLY A 38 5.34 -4.49 1.62
CA GLY A 38 5.59 -5.64 0.76
C GLY A 38 6.35 -5.29 -0.53
N THR A 39 6.23 -4.05 -0.99
CA THR A 39 7.01 -3.51 -2.11
C THR A 39 8.50 -3.41 -1.76
N ASP A 40 8.85 -2.94 -0.55
CA ASP A 40 10.24 -2.89 -0.09
C ASP A 40 10.86 -4.29 -0.09
N LEU A 41 10.16 -5.28 0.46
CA LEU A 41 10.62 -6.67 0.44
C LEU A 41 10.83 -7.19 -1.00
N LYS A 42 9.89 -6.90 -1.92
CA LYS A 42 10.01 -7.29 -3.33
C LYS A 42 11.22 -6.60 -4.00
N VAL A 43 11.42 -5.32 -3.72
CA VAL A 43 12.52 -4.50 -4.27
C VAL A 43 13.87 -4.97 -3.72
N TRP A 44 14.00 -5.20 -2.43
CA TRP A 44 15.20 -5.75 -1.80
C TRP A 44 15.59 -7.09 -2.43
N ARG A 45 14.64 -8.01 -2.56
CA ARG A 45 14.86 -9.34 -3.18
C ARG A 45 15.21 -9.30 -4.67
N ARG A 46 14.74 -8.29 -5.40
CA ARG A 46 14.98 -8.14 -6.85
C ARG A 46 16.17 -7.26 -7.17
N GLY A 47 16.60 -6.42 -6.24
CA GLY A 47 17.67 -5.44 -6.40
C GLY A 47 17.25 -4.19 -7.17
N GLY A 48 15.97 -3.79 -7.11
CA GLY A 48 15.49 -2.56 -7.72
C GLY A 48 14.01 -2.57 -8.09
N HIS A 49 13.52 -1.41 -8.54
CA HIS A 49 12.15 -1.21 -9.02
C HIS A 49 12.15 -0.52 -10.39
N ALA A 50 11.23 -0.93 -11.28
CA ALA A 50 11.20 -0.45 -12.65
C ALA A 50 11.02 1.07 -12.80
N LYS A 51 10.24 1.69 -11.88
CA LYS A 51 9.85 3.09 -11.96
C LYS A 51 10.33 3.92 -10.76
N MET A 52 10.32 3.35 -9.53
CA MET A 52 10.50 4.12 -8.30
C MET A 52 11.97 4.40 -7.97
N LEU A 53 12.85 3.42 -8.13
CA LEU A 53 14.25 3.55 -7.72
C LEU A 53 15.22 2.64 -8.49
N LYS A 54 16.46 3.09 -8.57
CA LYS A 54 17.58 2.31 -9.13
C LYS A 54 18.76 2.36 -8.14
N PRO A 55 19.29 1.23 -7.69
CA PRO A 55 20.47 1.19 -6.83
C PRO A 55 21.72 1.78 -7.51
N PRO A 56 22.69 2.35 -6.73
CA PRO A 56 22.60 2.57 -5.29
C PRO A 56 21.67 3.75 -4.95
N THR A 57 20.83 3.59 -3.90
CA THR A 57 19.86 4.63 -3.53
C THR A 57 19.42 4.49 -2.09
N LEU A 58 18.98 5.58 -1.48
CA LEU A 58 18.25 5.57 -0.22
C LEU A 58 16.97 4.74 -0.35
N PHE A 59 16.56 4.06 0.74
CA PHE A 59 15.53 3.04 0.70
C PHE A 59 14.36 3.33 1.64
N GLY A 60 13.16 2.76 1.31
CA GLY A 60 11.90 3.01 2.02
C GLY A 60 11.07 4.11 1.36
N HIS A 61 9.74 4.09 1.59
CA HIS A 61 8.83 5.04 0.91
C HIS A 61 7.58 5.42 1.72
N GLU A 62 7.43 4.96 2.95
CA GLU A 62 6.34 5.31 3.86
C GLU A 62 6.94 5.94 5.12
N ALA A 63 6.68 7.21 5.42
CA ALA A 63 7.17 7.86 6.64
C ALA A 63 6.32 9.05 7.06
N ALA A 64 6.37 9.31 8.37
CA ALA A 64 5.87 10.50 9.03
C ALA A 64 6.95 11.07 9.97
N GLY A 65 6.86 12.35 10.31
CA GLY A 65 7.82 13.00 11.18
C GLY A 65 7.60 14.49 11.31
N GLN A 66 8.64 15.21 11.68
CA GLN A 66 8.58 16.64 11.99
C GLN A 66 9.50 17.45 11.07
N ILE A 67 9.03 18.58 10.56
CA ILE A 67 9.84 19.48 9.73
C ILE A 67 10.96 20.10 10.56
N VAL A 68 12.21 19.94 10.11
CA VAL A 68 13.40 20.47 10.77
C VAL A 68 14.16 21.50 9.91
N ALA A 69 13.90 21.53 8.60
CA ALA A 69 14.48 22.54 7.71
C ALA A 69 13.54 22.84 6.53
N ILE A 70 13.53 24.10 6.11
CA ILE A 70 12.64 24.61 5.06
C ILE A 70 13.47 25.31 4.00
N GLY A 71 13.23 24.99 2.73
CA GLY A 71 13.85 25.63 1.58
C GLY A 71 13.16 26.96 1.21
N GLU A 72 13.87 27.77 0.43
CA GLU A 72 13.36 29.04 -0.08
C GLU A 72 11.99 28.87 -0.77
N GLY A 73 11.04 29.77 -0.49
CA GLY A 73 9.73 29.82 -1.16
C GLY A 73 8.68 28.86 -0.59
N VAL A 74 8.96 28.12 0.45
CA VAL A 74 7.97 27.37 1.22
C VAL A 74 7.36 28.31 2.26
N THR A 75 6.08 28.60 2.16
CA THR A 75 5.35 29.56 3.02
C THR A 75 4.23 28.90 3.85
N ASP A 76 3.77 27.73 3.44
CA ASP A 76 2.61 27.06 4.03
C ASP A 76 3.00 26.15 5.22
N TRP A 77 4.30 26.03 5.50
CA TRP A 77 4.88 25.15 6.50
C TRP A 77 5.89 25.87 7.38
N GLN A 78 6.03 25.43 8.61
CA GLN A 78 7.03 25.91 9.56
C GLN A 78 7.82 24.77 10.21
N ILE A 79 9.03 25.11 10.73
CA ILE A 79 9.82 24.17 11.52
C ILE A 79 9.01 23.78 12.77
N GLY A 80 8.96 22.47 13.05
CA GLY A 80 8.17 21.91 14.13
C GLY A 80 6.84 21.31 13.69
N ASP A 81 6.35 21.62 12.47
CA ASP A 81 5.11 20.98 11.97
C ASP A 81 5.30 19.47 11.84
N ARG A 82 4.34 18.70 12.38
CA ARG A 82 4.28 17.25 12.18
C ARG A 82 3.58 16.94 10.86
N VAL A 83 4.24 16.14 10.02
CA VAL A 83 3.77 15.90 8.66
C VAL A 83 3.94 14.46 8.21
N VAL A 84 3.04 14.01 7.34
CA VAL A 84 3.21 12.81 6.53
C VAL A 84 3.38 13.20 5.07
N ALA A 85 4.39 12.65 4.41
CA ALA A 85 4.64 12.86 3.00
C ALA A 85 4.28 11.59 2.22
N ASN A 86 3.45 11.73 1.19
CA ASN A 86 3.29 10.63 0.22
C ASN A 86 4.59 10.41 -0.55
N ASN A 87 4.81 9.20 -1.03
CA ASN A 87 6.02 8.82 -1.78
C ASN A 87 6.09 9.38 -3.20
N SER A 88 5.07 10.09 -3.65
CA SER A 88 5.04 10.67 -4.99
C SER A 88 4.12 11.88 -5.12
N ALA A 89 4.30 12.64 -6.21
CA ALA A 89 3.34 13.63 -6.66
C ALA A 89 3.27 13.67 -8.20
N PRO A 90 2.08 13.87 -8.78
CA PRO A 90 1.90 14.05 -10.22
C PRO A 90 2.38 15.44 -10.69
N CYS A 91 2.73 15.58 -11.98
CA CYS A 91 3.19 16.84 -12.53
C CYS A 91 2.09 17.90 -12.78
N MET A 92 0.84 17.53 -12.66
CA MET A 92 -0.39 18.35 -12.81
C MET A 92 -0.64 18.94 -14.20
N ASN A 93 0.22 18.73 -15.20
CA ASN A 93 0.13 19.39 -16.50
C ASN A 93 0.18 18.45 -17.71
N CYS A 94 0.42 17.15 -17.54
CA CYS A 94 0.44 16.21 -18.65
C CYS A 94 -0.98 15.75 -19.06
N PHE A 95 -1.07 15.02 -20.17
CA PHE A 95 -2.32 14.47 -20.69
C PHE A 95 -3.15 13.76 -19.61
N PHE A 96 -2.53 12.88 -18.83
CA PHE A 96 -3.22 12.14 -17.78
C PHE A 96 -3.67 13.04 -16.61
N CYS A 97 -2.81 13.99 -16.20
CA CYS A 97 -3.15 14.92 -15.11
C CYS A 97 -4.33 15.83 -15.46
N GLN A 98 -4.43 16.30 -16.70
CA GLN A 98 -5.56 17.11 -17.18
C GLN A 98 -6.89 16.31 -17.19
N ARG A 99 -6.81 14.99 -17.18
CA ARG A 99 -7.95 14.07 -17.10
C ARG A 99 -8.19 13.54 -15.68
N GLN A 100 -7.45 14.04 -14.70
CA GLN A 100 -7.49 13.57 -13.31
C GLN A 100 -7.05 12.11 -13.13
N GLU A 101 -6.34 11.56 -14.10
CA GLU A 101 -5.77 10.21 -14.08
C GLU A 101 -4.35 10.26 -13.49
N TYR A 102 -4.20 10.83 -12.29
CA TYR A 102 -2.92 11.20 -11.68
C TYR A 102 -1.96 10.04 -11.48
N SER A 103 -2.46 8.85 -11.15
CA SER A 103 -1.64 7.63 -10.99
C SER A 103 -0.95 7.18 -12.28
N LEU A 104 -1.45 7.62 -13.44
CA LEU A 104 -0.88 7.33 -14.76
C LEU A 104 0.08 8.41 -15.26
N CYS A 105 0.37 9.44 -14.45
CA CYS A 105 1.29 10.50 -14.82
C CYS A 105 2.68 9.92 -15.16
N PRO A 106 3.21 10.15 -16.38
CA PRO A 106 4.54 9.64 -16.76
C PRO A 106 5.68 10.37 -16.04
N ASN A 107 5.38 11.56 -15.49
CA ASN A 107 6.33 12.44 -14.80
C ASN A 107 6.04 12.48 -13.29
N LEU A 108 5.72 11.34 -12.67
CA LEU A 108 5.59 11.26 -11.21
C LEU A 108 6.94 11.61 -10.57
N THR A 109 6.94 12.59 -9.67
CA THR A 109 8.07 12.83 -8.77
C THR A 109 8.03 11.78 -7.68
N TRP A 110 9.03 10.94 -7.58
CA TRP A 110 9.15 9.91 -6.55
C TRP A 110 10.02 10.39 -5.39
N ASN A 111 9.68 9.96 -4.18
CA ASN A 111 10.47 10.16 -2.98
C ASN A 111 10.74 8.81 -2.30
N ASN A 112 12.01 8.49 -2.13
CA ASN A 112 12.48 7.30 -1.43
C ASN A 112 13.52 7.71 -0.38
N GLY A 113 13.77 6.82 0.60
CA GLY A 113 14.76 7.07 1.63
C GLY A 113 14.15 7.28 3.01
N THR A 114 12.96 6.71 3.25
CA THR A 114 12.27 6.86 4.53
C THR A 114 12.92 6.07 5.67
N PHE A 115 13.73 5.04 5.37
CA PHE A 115 14.52 4.35 6.38
C PHE A 115 15.82 5.11 6.66
N ALA A 116 15.69 6.30 7.25
CA ALA A 116 16.77 7.22 7.60
C ALA A 116 16.34 8.17 8.72
N GLU A 117 17.29 8.79 9.42
CA GLU A 117 16.99 9.79 10.46
C GLU A 117 16.33 11.05 9.89
N TYR A 118 16.69 11.44 8.66
CA TYR A 118 16.13 12.62 7.99
C TYR A 118 15.73 12.27 6.56
N LEU A 119 14.62 12.88 6.11
CA LEU A 119 14.12 12.72 4.75
C LEU A 119 13.89 14.08 4.10
N LYS A 120 14.49 14.31 2.94
CA LYS A 120 14.21 15.47 2.11
C LYS A 120 12.96 15.21 1.25
N ILE A 121 12.01 16.12 1.31
CA ILE A 121 10.76 16.05 0.56
C ILE A 121 10.85 16.96 -0.65
N PRO A 122 10.74 16.43 -1.88
CA PRO A 122 10.76 17.22 -3.12
C PRO A 122 9.61 18.22 -3.23
N ALA A 123 9.87 19.37 -3.85
CA ALA A 123 8.92 20.47 -4.00
C ALA A 123 7.54 20.08 -4.55
N PRO A 124 7.37 19.19 -5.56
CA PRO A 124 6.05 18.76 -5.99
C PRO A 124 5.28 18.01 -4.91
N ILE A 125 5.96 17.23 -4.07
CA ILE A 125 5.33 16.50 -2.95
C ILE A 125 4.96 17.49 -1.85
N VAL A 126 5.84 18.44 -1.50
CA VAL A 126 5.51 19.52 -0.55
C VAL A 126 4.24 20.23 -0.96
N LYS A 127 4.10 20.54 -2.25
CA LYS A 127 2.96 21.29 -2.77
C LYS A 127 1.64 20.49 -2.82
N TYR A 128 1.67 19.20 -3.12
CA TYR A 128 0.46 18.44 -3.43
C TYR A 128 0.15 17.30 -2.48
N ASN A 129 1.16 16.73 -1.81
CA ASN A 129 1.06 15.49 -1.07
C ASN A 129 1.83 15.48 0.26
N LEU A 130 2.15 16.63 0.82
CA LEU A 130 2.58 16.81 2.21
C LEU A 130 1.36 17.22 3.02
N LEU A 131 1.06 16.51 4.10
CA LEU A 131 -0.15 16.73 4.89
C LEU A 131 0.21 16.90 6.38
N PRO A 132 -0.49 17.80 7.11
CA PRO A 132 -0.32 17.94 8.54
C PRO A 132 -0.90 16.73 9.27
N ILE A 133 -0.19 16.25 10.29
CA ILE A 133 -0.63 15.15 11.15
C ILE A 133 -1.33 15.76 12.38
N PRO A 134 -2.55 15.28 12.76
CA PRO A 134 -3.18 15.64 14.03
C PRO A 134 -2.26 15.36 15.22
N GLU A 135 -2.34 16.20 16.26
CA GLU A 135 -1.43 16.15 17.41
C GLU A 135 -1.43 14.79 18.12
N ASP A 136 -2.59 14.18 18.24
CA ASP A 136 -2.83 12.89 18.91
C ASP A 136 -2.58 11.66 18.04
N LEU A 137 -2.26 11.84 16.74
CA LEU A 137 -2.00 10.73 15.84
C LEU A 137 -0.51 10.31 15.90
N PRO A 138 -0.17 9.07 16.30
CA PRO A 138 1.20 8.56 16.26
C PRO A 138 1.79 8.51 14.85
N ASP A 139 3.09 8.76 14.74
CA ASP A 139 3.79 8.81 13.45
C ASP A 139 3.75 7.47 12.70
N GLU A 140 3.82 6.34 13.40
CA GLU A 140 3.72 5.01 12.79
C GLU A 140 2.36 4.75 12.14
N LEU A 141 1.28 5.32 12.67
CA LEU A 141 -0.04 5.25 12.06
C LEU A 141 -0.14 6.23 10.89
N ALA A 142 0.35 7.45 11.06
CA ALA A 142 0.38 8.45 9.98
C ALA A 142 1.20 7.96 8.77
N ALA A 143 2.31 7.24 8.99
CA ALA A 143 3.13 6.66 7.93
C ALA A 143 2.37 5.67 7.04
N MET A 144 1.28 5.05 7.54
CA MET A 144 0.41 4.18 6.74
C MET A 144 -0.51 4.93 5.75
N THR A 145 -0.45 6.25 5.69
CA THR A 145 -1.25 7.06 4.75
C THR A 145 -1.01 6.64 3.30
N GLU A 146 0.24 6.39 2.93
CA GLU A 146 0.60 6.01 1.54
C GLU A 146 -0.06 4.68 1.12
N PRO A 147 0.14 3.55 1.81
CA PRO A 147 -0.47 2.29 1.40
C PRO A 147 -2.00 2.31 1.52
N LEU A 148 -2.56 2.99 2.50
CA LEU A 148 -4.01 3.13 2.61
C LEU A 148 -4.58 3.97 1.45
N ALA A 149 -3.88 5.01 0.98
CA ALA A 149 -4.30 5.77 -0.20
C ALA A 149 -4.37 4.89 -1.45
N CYS A 150 -3.45 3.93 -1.61
CA CYS A 150 -3.51 2.94 -2.67
C CYS A 150 -4.75 2.02 -2.54
N VAL A 151 -5.08 1.60 -1.33
CA VAL A 151 -6.27 0.78 -1.03
C VAL A 151 -7.56 1.57 -1.33
N LEU A 152 -7.65 2.84 -0.92
CA LEU A 152 -8.80 3.69 -1.20
C LEU A 152 -9.00 3.89 -2.71
N HIS A 153 -7.92 4.13 -3.46
CA HIS A 153 -7.96 4.19 -4.92
C HIS A 153 -8.43 2.85 -5.50
N GLY A 154 -7.88 1.73 -5.03
CA GLY A 154 -8.31 0.39 -5.45
C GLY A 154 -9.79 0.13 -5.18
N THR A 155 -10.28 0.50 -4.00
CA THR A 155 -11.71 0.37 -3.62
C THR A 155 -12.61 1.19 -4.54
N ALA A 156 -12.28 2.46 -4.77
CA ALA A 156 -13.04 3.33 -5.68
C ALA A 156 -13.08 2.80 -7.12
N ARG A 157 -12.03 2.10 -7.55
CA ARG A 157 -11.96 1.50 -8.89
C ARG A 157 -12.65 0.11 -8.98
N SER A 158 -13.02 -0.49 -7.84
CA SER A 158 -13.66 -1.82 -7.78
C SER A 158 -15.17 -1.77 -7.93
N ASN A 159 -15.79 -0.58 -7.92
CA ASN A 159 -17.23 -0.38 -8.05
C ASN A 159 -18.05 -1.20 -7.04
N VAL A 160 -17.55 -1.34 -5.80
CA VAL A 160 -18.23 -2.04 -4.71
C VAL A 160 -19.50 -1.31 -4.32
N LYS A 161 -20.59 -2.04 -4.11
CA LYS A 161 -21.90 -1.52 -3.73
C LYS A 161 -22.34 -2.09 -2.39
N HIS A 162 -23.21 -1.39 -1.72
CA HIS A 162 -23.87 -1.92 -0.51
C HIS A 162 -24.55 -3.26 -0.80
N GLY A 163 -24.34 -4.24 0.07
CA GLY A 163 -24.87 -5.59 -0.07
C GLY A 163 -24.04 -6.55 -0.92
N ASP A 164 -22.94 -6.06 -1.57
CA ASP A 164 -22.05 -6.94 -2.32
C ASP A 164 -21.34 -7.93 -1.38
N LYS A 165 -21.11 -9.14 -1.88
CA LYS A 165 -20.17 -10.10 -1.31
C LYS A 165 -18.80 -9.93 -1.95
N VAL A 166 -17.84 -9.47 -1.16
CA VAL A 166 -16.50 -9.12 -1.64
C VAL A 166 -15.49 -10.17 -1.19
N VAL A 167 -14.74 -10.71 -2.12
CA VAL A 167 -13.62 -11.62 -1.84
C VAL A 167 -12.31 -10.87 -1.90
N VAL A 168 -11.47 -11.03 -0.86
CA VAL A 168 -10.11 -10.52 -0.82
C VAL A 168 -9.14 -11.70 -0.81
N LEU A 169 -8.30 -11.81 -1.84
CA LEU A 169 -7.26 -12.82 -1.96
C LEU A 169 -5.90 -12.25 -1.52
N GLY A 170 -5.46 -12.62 -0.33
CA GLY A 170 -4.18 -12.21 0.26
C GLY A 170 -4.32 -11.59 1.65
N ASP A 171 -3.59 -12.17 2.61
CA ASP A 171 -3.54 -11.80 4.03
C ASP A 171 -2.36 -10.87 4.39
N GLY A 172 -1.82 -10.16 3.40
CA GLY A 172 -0.81 -9.13 3.60
C GLY A 172 -1.42 -7.80 4.09
N ALA A 173 -0.57 -6.82 4.43
CA ALA A 173 -1.01 -5.51 4.89
C ALA A 173 -2.07 -4.87 3.97
N ILE A 174 -1.87 -4.94 2.65
CA ILE A 174 -2.81 -4.40 1.65
C ILE A 174 -4.15 -5.13 1.68
N GLY A 175 -4.15 -6.48 1.68
CA GLY A 175 -5.40 -7.25 1.75
C GLY A 175 -6.17 -6.98 3.03
N LEU A 176 -5.47 -6.90 4.17
CA LEU A 176 -6.06 -6.55 5.46
C LEU A 176 -6.59 -5.11 5.51
N MET A 177 -5.92 -4.15 4.85
CA MET A 177 -6.45 -2.78 4.70
C MET A 177 -7.71 -2.76 3.82
N PHE A 178 -7.80 -3.58 2.76
CA PHE A 178 -9.03 -3.73 1.99
C PHE A 178 -10.16 -4.30 2.85
N VAL A 179 -9.91 -5.35 3.62
CA VAL A 179 -10.90 -5.89 4.56
C VAL A 179 -11.42 -4.80 5.48
N ALA A 180 -10.51 -4.09 6.16
CA ALA A 180 -10.85 -3.03 7.10
C ALA A 180 -11.70 -1.92 6.45
N LYS A 181 -11.28 -1.42 5.28
CA LYS A 181 -12.00 -0.38 4.54
C LYS A 181 -13.39 -0.85 4.10
N LEU A 182 -13.49 -2.05 3.54
CA LEU A 182 -14.72 -2.57 2.99
C LEU A 182 -15.76 -2.86 4.08
N ALA A 183 -15.33 -3.51 5.17
CA ALA A 183 -16.22 -3.89 6.26
C ALA A 183 -16.73 -2.69 7.06
N HIS A 184 -15.85 -1.71 7.36
CA HIS A 184 -16.23 -0.61 8.27
C HIS A 184 -16.84 0.61 7.58
N ASP A 185 -16.54 0.80 6.29
CA ASP A 185 -16.92 2.04 5.60
C ASP A 185 -17.99 1.81 4.51
N LEU A 186 -18.05 0.62 3.94
CA LEU A 186 -19.05 0.26 2.93
C LEU A 186 -20.07 -0.77 3.43
N GLU A 187 -19.85 -1.33 4.63
CA GLU A 187 -20.75 -2.30 5.26
C GLU A 187 -21.09 -3.49 4.35
N VAL A 188 -20.06 -4.02 3.65
CA VAL A 188 -20.20 -5.18 2.78
C VAL A 188 -19.66 -6.45 3.44
N GLU A 189 -20.18 -7.59 3.02
CA GLU A 189 -19.70 -8.90 3.49
C GLU A 189 -18.36 -9.24 2.84
N VAL A 190 -17.28 -9.29 3.66
CA VAL A 190 -15.92 -9.56 3.17
C VAL A 190 -15.48 -10.96 3.52
N LEU A 191 -15.13 -11.77 2.50
CA LEU A 191 -14.52 -13.09 2.62
C LEU A 191 -13.01 -12.97 2.38
N LEU A 192 -12.19 -13.19 3.40
CA LEU A 192 -10.73 -13.11 3.30
C LEU A 192 -10.10 -14.49 3.12
N PHE A 193 -9.30 -14.66 2.07
CA PHE A 193 -8.48 -15.84 1.83
C PHE A 193 -7.01 -15.54 2.05
N GLY A 194 -6.37 -16.31 2.93
CA GLY A 194 -4.96 -16.16 3.28
C GLY A 194 -4.29 -17.49 3.55
N GLY A 195 -3.02 -17.45 3.90
CA GLY A 195 -2.25 -18.66 4.20
C GLY A 195 -1.52 -18.63 5.55
N ASN A 196 -1.89 -17.70 6.43
CA ASN A 196 -1.35 -17.58 7.78
C ASN A 196 -2.49 -17.33 8.77
N ASP A 197 -2.67 -18.24 9.73
CA ASP A 197 -3.82 -18.23 10.64
C ASP A 197 -3.82 -17.00 11.56
N ASP A 198 -2.64 -16.53 12.03
CA ASP A 198 -2.54 -15.31 12.86
C ASP A 198 -3.01 -14.08 12.10
N ARG A 199 -2.67 -13.95 10.82
CA ARG A 199 -3.12 -12.85 9.97
C ARG A 199 -4.60 -12.94 9.60
N LEU A 200 -5.12 -14.15 9.44
CA LEU A 200 -6.56 -14.38 9.26
C LEU A 200 -7.35 -13.98 10.50
N GLU A 201 -6.81 -14.22 11.69
CA GLU A 201 -7.41 -13.74 12.94
C GLU A 201 -7.41 -12.19 13.03
N ILE A 202 -6.33 -11.54 12.58
CA ILE A 202 -6.33 -10.07 12.44
C ILE A 202 -7.37 -9.63 11.41
N GLY A 203 -7.53 -10.35 10.31
CA GLY A 203 -8.57 -10.09 9.32
C GLY A 203 -9.98 -10.11 9.91
N LYS A 204 -10.28 -11.05 10.81
CA LYS A 204 -11.56 -11.08 11.57
C LYS A 204 -11.71 -9.85 12.44
N LYS A 205 -10.68 -9.46 13.20
CA LYS A 205 -10.69 -8.27 14.04
C LYS A 205 -10.87 -6.98 13.21
N LEU A 206 -10.42 -6.98 11.96
CA LEU A 206 -10.60 -5.90 10.99
C LEU A 206 -11.94 -5.94 10.27
N GLY A 207 -12.83 -6.88 10.60
CA GLY A 207 -14.21 -6.92 10.14
C GLY A 207 -14.49 -7.91 9.00
N ALA A 208 -13.57 -8.83 8.66
CA ALA A 208 -13.90 -9.91 7.73
C ALA A 208 -15.06 -10.75 8.27
N ALA A 209 -16.11 -10.95 7.47
CA ALA A 209 -17.24 -11.79 7.83
C ALA A 209 -16.83 -13.27 7.96
N GLN A 210 -15.93 -13.71 7.08
CA GLN A 210 -15.32 -15.03 7.14
C GLN A 210 -13.85 -14.95 6.71
N THR A 211 -13.04 -15.85 7.27
CA THR A 211 -11.63 -16.00 6.89
C THR A 211 -11.31 -17.45 6.59
N PHE A 212 -10.51 -17.68 5.56
CA PHE A 212 -10.20 -19.01 5.06
C PHE A 212 -8.69 -19.18 4.86
N ASN A 213 -8.14 -20.26 5.45
CA ASN A 213 -6.79 -20.69 5.12
C ASN A 213 -6.83 -21.55 3.85
N TYR A 214 -6.39 -20.99 2.71
CA TYR A 214 -6.45 -21.67 1.41
C TYR A 214 -5.69 -23.00 1.39
N ARG A 215 -4.73 -23.21 2.31
CA ARG A 215 -3.97 -24.48 2.42
C ARG A 215 -4.78 -25.64 2.97
N GLN A 216 -5.93 -25.33 3.56
CA GLN A 216 -6.84 -26.30 4.17
C GLN A 216 -8.09 -26.54 3.31
N LEU A 217 -8.16 -25.92 2.12
CA LEU A 217 -9.32 -25.98 1.23
C LEU A 217 -9.04 -26.86 0.00
N PRO A 218 -10.08 -27.46 -0.59
CA PRO A 218 -9.94 -28.17 -1.86
C PRO A 218 -9.55 -27.18 -2.99
N ASP A 219 -10.29 -26.11 -3.13
CA ASP A 219 -10.00 -24.95 -3.99
C ASP A 219 -10.83 -23.74 -3.54
N ILE A 220 -10.36 -22.53 -3.89
CA ILE A 220 -11.01 -21.27 -3.48
C ILE A 220 -12.35 -21.06 -4.19
N PRO A 221 -12.48 -21.22 -5.54
CA PRO A 221 -13.75 -21.01 -6.22
C PRO A 221 -14.91 -21.86 -5.71
N THR A 222 -14.67 -23.11 -5.36
CA THR A 222 -15.69 -24.01 -4.79
C THR A 222 -16.20 -23.46 -3.46
N VAL A 223 -15.30 -23.07 -2.56
CA VAL A 223 -15.69 -22.51 -1.26
C VAL A 223 -16.49 -21.21 -1.43
N ILE A 224 -16.09 -20.33 -2.34
CA ILE A 224 -16.84 -19.07 -2.59
C ILE A 224 -18.26 -19.40 -3.07
N LYS A 225 -18.45 -20.37 -3.94
CA LYS A 225 -19.79 -20.78 -4.40
C LYS A 225 -20.69 -21.25 -3.27
N GLU A 226 -20.15 -21.93 -2.26
CA GLU A 226 -20.91 -22.33 -1.08
C GLU A 226 -21.44 -21.13 -0.27
N TYR A 227 -20.69 -20.01 -0.25
CA TYR A 227 -21.04 -18.76 0.44
C TYR A 227 -21.83 -17.77 -0.38
N THR A 228 -22.08 -18.07 -1.66
CA THR A 228 -22.68 -17.14 -2.62
C THR A 228 -23.82 -17.77 -3.43
N ASP A 229 -24.53 -18.73 -2.84
CA ASP A 229 -25.65 -19.46 -3.49
C ASP A 229 -25.26 -19.99 -4.89
N SER A 230 -24.03 -20.49 -5.04
CA SER A 230 -23.42 -21.02 -6.25
C SER A 230 -23.09 -20.00 -7.36
N TRP A 231 -23.30 -18.71 -7.12
CA TRP A 231 -23.06 -17.67 -8.14
C TRP A 231 -21.61 -17.23 -8.27
N GLY A 232 -20.88 -17.13 -7.18
CA GLY A 232 -19.56 -16.46 -7.07
C GLY A 232 -19.64 -15.07 -6.46
N ALA A 233 -18.52 -14.38 -6.34
CA ALA A 233 -18.41 -13.08 -5.68
C ALA A 233 -18.85 -11.91 -6.59
N ASP A 234 -19.47 -10.87 -6.00
CA ASP A 234 -19.80 -9.62 -6.70
C ASP A 234 -18.55 -8.83 -7.09
N VAL A 235 -17.57 -8.80 -6.17
CA VAL A 235 -16.27 -8.18 -6.40
C VAL A 235 -15.17 -9.09 -5.86
N VAL A 236 -14.10 -9.26 -6.64
CA VAL A 236 -12.89 -9.98 -6.20
C VAL A 236 -11.71 -9.03 -6.22
N ILE A 237 -11.00 -8.91 -5.09
CA ILE A 237 -9.79 -8.10 -4.97
C ILE A 237 -8.59 -9.02 -4.79
N GLU A 238 -7.69 -9.02 -5.76
CA GLU A 238 -6.45 -9.76 -5.71
C GLU A 238 -5.33 -8.86 -5.16
N ALA A 239 -4.74 -9.23 -4.02
CA ALA A 239 -3.74 -8.44 -3.30
C ALA A 239 -2.39 -9.15 -3.09
N THR A 240 -2.11 -10.25 -3.82
CA THR A 240 -0.85 -11.00 -3.70
C THR A 240 0.18 -10.61 -4.78
N GLY A 241 -0.28 -10.38 -6.00
CA GLY A 241 0.55 -10.17 -7.18
C GLY A 241 1.21 -11.44 -7.69
N LEU A 242 0.47 -12.55 -7.67
CA LEU A 242 0.88 -13.83 -8.26
C LEU A 242 -0.01 -14.15 -9.46
N PRO A 243 0.56 -14.49 -10.66
CA PRO A 243 -0.24 -14.79 -11.85
C PRO A 243 -1.31 -15.86 -11.63
N SER A 244 -0.98 -16.94 -10.93
CA SER A 244 -1.95 -17.99 -10.60
C SER A 244 -3.09 -17.52 -9.72
N VAL A 245 -2.85 -16.56 -8.82
CA VAL A 245 -3.92 -15.98 -7.97
C VAL A 245 -4.77 -14.98 -8.76
N TRP A 246 -4.21 -14.33 -9.79
CA TRP A 246 -4.98 -13.55 -10.75
C TRP A 246 -5.99 -14.43 -11.51
N GLU A 247 -5.55 -15.61 -11.96
CA GLU A 247 -6.44 -16.60 -12.62
C GLU A 247 -7.51 -17.12 -11.64
N THR A 248 -7.13 -17.42 -10.40
CA THR A 248 -8.06 -17.80 -9.33
C THR A 248 -9.08 -16.68 -9.08
N ALA A 249 -8.66 -15.42 -9.02
CA ALA A 249 -9.57 -14.29 -8.81
C ALA A 249 -10.66 -14.20 -9.90
N ILE A 250 -10.29 -14.45 -11.15
CA ILE A 250 -11.25 -14.47 -12.27
C ILE A 250 -12.23 -15.65 -12.12
N ALA A 251 -11.76 -16.82 -11.69
CA ALA A 251 -12.60 -17.99 -11.49
C ALA A 251 -13.59 -17.86 -10.30
N CYS A 252 -13.31 -16.92 -9.35
CA CYS A 252 -14.16 -16.67 -8.19
C CYS A 252 -15.33 -15.72 -8.49
N ALA A 253 -15.32 -15.04 -9.62
CA ALA A 253 -16.25 -13.99 -9.97
C ALA A 253 -17.59 -14.56 -10.51
N ARG A 254 -18.73 -14.00 -10.05
CA ARG A 254 -20.02 -14.28 -10.66
C ARG A 254 -20.18 -13.57 -12.01
N PRO A 255 -21.17 -13.92 -12.83
CA PRO A 255 -21.53 -13.10 -13.98
C PRO A 255 -21.84 -11.64 -13.58
N GLY A 256 -21.31 -10.69 -14.35
CA GLY A 256 -21.42 -9.23 -14.12
C GLY A 256 -20.46 -8.70 -13.04
N ALA A 257 -19.57 -9.50 -12.48
CA ALA A 257 -18.67 -9.11 -11.40
C ALA A 257 -17.49 -8.23 -11.87
N THR A 258 -16.90 -7.53 -10.90
CA THR A 258 -15.61 -6.83 -11.07
C THR A 258 -14.49 -7.60 -10.41
N VAL A 259 -13.39 -7.84 -11.13
CA VAL A 259 -12.16 -8.41 -10.61
C VAL A 259 -11.08 -7.34 -10.60
N ASN A 260 -10.69 -6.86 -9.41
CA ASN A 260 -9.61 -5.91 -9.23
C ASN A 260 -8.28 -6.65 -9.05
N LEU A 261 -7.45 -6.63 -10.07
CA LEU A 261 -6.11 -7.20 -10.10
C LEU A 261 -5.11 -6.17 -9.54
N PHE A 262 -5.16 -5.98 -8.22
CA PHE A 262 -4.43 -4.94 -7.51
C PHE A 262 -2.96 -5.29 -7.25
N GLY A 263 -2.68 -6.54 -6.93
CA GLY A 263 -1.34 -7.01 -6.66
C GLY A 263 -0.48 -7.03 -7.93
N GLY A 264 0.58 -6.21 -7.98
CA GLY A 264 1.50 -6.19 -9.14
C GLY A 264 2.31 -7.48 -9.29
N CYS A 265 2.16 -8.17 -10.42
CA CYS A 265 2.90 -9.38 -10.76
C CYS A 265 4.37 -9.09 -11.14
N PRO A 266 5.28 -10.09 -11.16
CA PRO A 266 6.61 -9.96 -11.73
C PRO A 266 6.56 -9.55 -13.20
N ARG A 267 7.65 -8.93 -13.67
CA ARG A 267 7.79 -8.63 -15.13
C ARG A 267 7.74 -9.91 -15.95
N ASP A 268 7.33 -9.76 -17.18
CA ASP A 268 7.34 -10.83 -18.19
C ASP A 268 6.49 -12.05 -17.81
N THR A 269 5.53 -11.87 -16.88
CA THR A 269 4.53 -12.87 -16.55
C THR A 269 3.23 -12.62 -17.31
N THR A 270 2.52 -13.69 -17.62
CA THR A 270 1.23 -13.69 -18.30
C THR A 270 0.23 -14.52 -17.53
N ILE A 271 -1.05 -14.33 -17.81
CA ILE A 271 -2.15 -15.18 -17.34
C ILE A 271 -2.97 -15.67 -18.55
N THR A 272 -3.66 -16.78 -18.37
CA THR A 272 -4.64 -17.27 -19.32
C THR A 272 -6.04 -16.85 -18.86
N VAL A 273 -6.82 -16.24 -19.75
CA VAL A 273 -8.21 -15.85 -19.49
C VAL A 273 -9.11 -16.65 -20.42
N ASN A 274 -10.10 -17.34 -19.85
CA ASN A 274 -11.13 -17.99 -20.63
C ASN A 274 -12.02 -16.94 -21.31
N THR A 275 -11.97 -16.86 -22.64
CA THR A 275 -12.68 -15.85 -23.43
C THR A 275 -14.21 -16.05 -23.37
N GLU A 276 -14.69 -17.28 -23.25
CA GLU A 276 -16.10 -17.60 -23.08
C GLU A 276 -16.62 -17.05 -21.75
N GLN A 277 -15.91 -17.35 -20.63
CA GLN A 277 -16.24 -16.81 -19.31
C GLN A 277 -16.20 -15.28 -19.32
N LEU A 278 -15.12 -14.67 -19.84
CA LEU A 278 -14.99 -13.20 -19.86
C LEU A 278 -16.14 -12.54 -20.61
N HIS A 279 -16.47 -13.07 -21.81
CA HIS A 279 -17.46 -12.46 -22.71
C HIS A 279 -18.90 -12.72 -22.24
N TYR A 280 -19.27 -13.99 -22.05
CA TYR A 280 -20.66 -14.35 -21.75
C TYR A 280 -21.06 -14.13 -20.28
N SER A 281 -20.07 -13.98 -19.39
CA SER A 281 -20.34 -13.55 -18.01
C SER A 281 -20.18 -12.04 -17.82
N GLU A 282 -19.92 -11.26 -18.85
CA GLU A 282 -19.77 -9.79 -18.79
C GLU A 282 -18.82 -9.33 -17.67
N LEU A 283 -17.68 -10.02 -17.49
CA LEU A 283 -16.75 -9.71 -16.41
C LEU A 283 -15.97 -8.42 -16.70
N THR A 284 -15.79 -7.63 -15.65
CA THR A 284 -14.86 -6.49 -15.66
C THR A 284 -13.55 -6.86 -15.01
N LEU A 285 -12.47 -6.97 -15.80
CA LEU A 285 -11.10 -7.16 -15.27
C LEU A 285 -10.41 -5.79 -15.18
N LYS A 286 -9.95 -5.42 -13.98
CA LYS A 286 -9.42 -4.07 -13.72
C LYS A 286 -8.03 -4.11 -13.07
N GLY A 287 -7.04 -3.53 -13.72
CA GLY A 287 -5.76 -3.19 -13.07
C GLY A 287 -5.87 -1.85 -12.36
N VAL A 288 -5.27 -1.76 -11.17
CA VAL A 288 -5.15 -0.50 -10.42
C VAL A 288 -3.70 -0.30 -10.00
N PHE A 289 -3.21 0.91 -10.21
CA PHE A 289 -1.82 1.24 -9.90
C PHE A 289 -1.78 2.51 -9.04
N HIS A 290 -1.05 2.44 -7.91
CA HIS A 290 -0.67 3.58 -7.10
C HIS A 290 -1.88 4.34 -6.51
N ASN A 291 -1.65 5.57 -6.04
CA ASN A 291 -2.64 6.46 -5.43
C ASN A 291 -2.74 7.81 -6.17
N THR A 292 -3.62 8.67 -5.70
CA THR A 292 -3.75 10.05 -6.18
C THR A 292 -3.80 11.01 -4.99
N PRO A 293 -3.51 12.32 -5.18
CA PRO A 293 -3.53 13.31 -4.09
C PRO A 293 -4.85 13.34 -3.30
N GLU A 294 -5.97 13.07 -3.95
CA GLU A 294 -7.27 12.97 -3.29
C GLU A 294 -7.32 11.81 -2.29
N PHE A 295 -6.88 10.63 -2.71
CA PHE A 295 -6.87 9.44 -1.85
C PHE A 295 -5.82 9.53 -0.74
N VAL A 296 -4.73 10.28 -0.94
CA VAL A 296 -3.74 10.55 0.13
C VAL A 296 -4.40 11.35 1.28
N ARG A 297 -5.13 12.41 0.95
CA ARG A 297 -5.89 13.18 1.95
C ARG A 297 -6.97 12.34 2.64
N ALA A 298 -7.74 11.58 1.86
CA ALA A 298 -8.77 10.70 2.39
C ALA A 298 -8.20 9.62 3.32
N ALA A 299 -7.03 9.06 2.99
CA ALA A 299 -6.36 8.05 3.81
C ALA A 299 -5.94 8.60 5.17
N LEU A 300 -5.26 9.76 5.21
CA LEU A 300 -4.90 10.39 6.50
C LEU A 300 -6.15 10.70 7.33
N SER A 301 -7.19 11.26 6.71
CA SER A 301 -8.45 11.54 7.40
C SER A 301 -9.10 10.28 7.99
N LEU A 302 -9.07 9.16 7.25
CA LEU A 302 -9.62 7.89 7.73
C LEU A 302 -8.79 7.32 8.89
N ILE A 303 -7.47 7.36 8.81
CA ILE A 303 -6.60 6.94 9.92
C ILE A 303 -6.84 7.81 11.15
N ALA A 304 -6.86 9.13 10.98
CA ALA A 304 -7.06 10.08 12.07
C ALA A 304 -8.44 9.94 12.74
N SER A 305 -9.44 9.46 12.03
CA SER A 305 -10.78 9.22 12.58
C SER A 305 -10.84 8.13 13.67
N ARG A 306 -9.82 7.26 13.73
CA ARG A 306 -9.74 6.12 14.66
C ARG A 306 -10.94 5.16 14.61
N ARG A 307 -11.80 5.26 13.61
CA ARG A 307 -12.96 4.37 13.44
C ARG A 307 -12.56 2.93 13.08
N ILE A 308 -11.40 2.78 12.44
CA ILE A 308 -10.84 1.49 12.02
C ILE A 308 -9.54 1.26 12.80
N PRO A 309 -9.37 0.09 13.44
CA PRO A 309 -8.21 -0.21 14.27
C PRO A 309 -6.98 -0.57 13.40
N PHE A 310 -6.45 0.39 12.63
CA PHE A 310 -5.29 0.18 11.76
C PHE A 310 -4.01 -0.18 12.53
N GLU A 311 -3.94 0.12 13.83
CA GLU A 311 -2.84 -0.30 14.71
C GLU A 311 -2.63 -1.82 14.72
N LEU A 312 -3.66 -2.61 14.47
CA LEU A 312 -3.56 -4.07 14.35
C LEU A 312 -2.65 -4.53 13.20
N LEU A 313 -2.37 -3.65 12.24
CA LEU A 313 -1.47 -3.95 11.12
C LEU A 313 0.00 -3.76 11.47
N ILE A 314 0.32 -2.99 12.52
CA ILE A 314 1.68 -2.76 13.00
C ILE A 314 2.00 -3.86 14.00
N SER A 315 2.81 -4.82 13.59
CA SER A 315 3.16 -5.97 14.42
C SER A 315 4.05 -5.57 15.60
N GLU A 316 4.96 -4.60 15.37
CA GLU A 316 5.94 -4.14 16.34
C GLU A 316 6.63 -2.85 15.87
N GLN A 317 7.36 -2.21 16.79
CA GLN A 317 8.31 -1.13 16.50
C GLN A 317 9.72 -1.67 16.70
N ARG A 318 10.63 -1.32 15.80
CA ARG A 318 12.05 -1.71 15.88
C ARG A 318 12.98 -0.56 15.49
N PRO A 319 14.21 -0.51 16.02
CA PRO A 319 15.19 0.47 15.61
C PRO A 319 15.64 0.21 14.15
N LEU A 320 16.09 1.26 13.49
CA LEU A 320 16.52 1.19 12.09
C LEU A 320 17.61 0.12 11.83
N GLN A 321 18.44 -0.17 12.83
CA GLN A 321 19.48 -1.19 12.79
C GLN A 321 18.96 -2.59 12.52
N ASP A 322 17.70 -2.86 12.84
CA ASP A 322 17.07 -4.18 12.67
C ASP A 322 16.43 -4.39 11.28
N LEU A 323 16.52 -3.40 10.37
CA LEU A 323 15.77 -3.37 9.11
C LEU A 323 15.96 -4.65 8.25
N GLU A 324 17.18 -5.17 8.15
CA GLU A 324 17.44 -6.40 7.39
C GLU A 324 16.82 -7.63 8.05
N THR A 325 16.88 -7.71 9.38
CA THR A 325 16.19 -8.75 10.16
C THR A 325 14.68 -8.69 9.96
N VAL A 326 14.12 -7.48 9.95
CA VAL A 326 12.69 -7.25 9.69
C VAL A 326 12.31 -7.73 8.30
N PHE A 327 13.11 -7.53 7.26
CA PHE A 327 12.82 -8.08 5.93
C PHE A 327 12.86 -9.61 5.91
N CYS A 328 13.73 -10.24 6.71
CA CYS A 328 13.71 -11.70 6.89
C CYS A 328 12.42 -12.17 7.60
N ASP A 329 11.96 -11.45 8.61
CA ASP A 329 10.71 -11.72 9.31
C ASP A 329 9.48 -11.49 8.43
N MET A 330 9.47 -10.44 7.60
CA MET A 330 8.44 -10.25 6.58
C MET A 330 8.40 -11.38 5.55
N ARG A 331 9.58 -11.84 5.08
CA ARG A 331 9.70 -12.97 4.15
C ARG A 331 9.15 -14.26 4.73
N SER A 332 9.41 -14.52 6.01
CA SER A 332 8.89 -15.68 6.73
C SER A 332 7.45 -15.49 7.25
N ARG A 333 6.81 -14.35 6.93
CA ARG A 333 5.43 -13.98 7.32
C ARG A 333 5.18 -13.86 8.83
N LYS A 334 6.21 -13.67 9.65
CA LYS A 334 6.09 -13.47 11.09
C LYS A 334 5.47 -12.12 11.45
N VAL A 335 5.72 -11.10 10.63
CA VAL A 335 5.21 -9.73 10.83
C VAL A 335 4.39 -9.27 9.63
N ILE A 336 3.44 -8.34 9.82
CA ILE A 336 2.64 -7.71 8.76
C ILE A 336 3.31 -6.44 8.29
N LYS A 337 3.37 -5.44 9.16
CA LYS A 337 4.15 -4.20 9.02
C LYS A 337 4.95 -3.99 10.29
N VAL A 338 6.12 -3.40 10.16
CA VAL A 338 6.95 -2.97 11.28
C VAL A 338 7.19 -1.47 11.15
N ALA A 339 7.01 -0.75 12.24
CA ALA A 339 7.41 0.64 12.32
C ALA A 339 8.90 0.71 12.67
N MET A 340 9.70 1.20 11.74
CA MET A 340 11.13 1.45 11.94
C MET A 340 11.29 2.84 12.55
N ILE A 341 11.95 2.88 13.70
CA ILE A 341 12.25 4.12 14.45
C ILE A 341 13.73 4.41 14.23
N PRO A 342 14.06 5.52 13.56
CA PRO A 342 15.45 5.92 13.29
C PRO A 342 16.23 6.33 14.52
#